data_429cf123cf75add7f3271af1b01a0da3
#
_entry.id   429cf123cf75add7f3271af1b01a0da3
#
_cell.length_a   1.000
_cell.length_b   1.000
_cell.length_c   1.000
_cell.angle_alpha   90.00
_cell.angle_beta   90.00
_cell.angle_gamma   90.00
#
_symmetry.space_group_name_H-M   'P 1'
#
loop_
_entity.id
_entity.type
_entity.pdbx_description
1 polymer ?
#
loop_
_entity_poly.entity_id
_entity_poly.type
_entity_poly.pdbx_seq_one_letter_code
_entity_poly.pdbx_strand_id
1 'polypeptide(L)'
;MTRRPISVVLVSGGLDSAVLLAHEAVAHDVRPVYVRSGLAWEGAELRMLARLIAAPVLAARLLPLTVVDLPMRDVYPPGHWAIVGQAPAYDTPDEDVYLIGRNLTLLAKAGVVAARADARRIALGPLAGNPFPDATPAFFTAMAEALSRGLAHALSIATPFSTLHKHQVIELGARLDVPFELTLSCMQPDGDRHCGVCSKCRERRDAFAEAGVLEPSVYARPSPREA
;
A
#
# COMPACT_ATOMS: atom_id res chain seq x y z
N MET A 1 -5.64 31.99 -3.42
CA MET A 1 -4.84 30.78 -3.55
C MET A 1 -5.69 29.71 -4.23
N THR A 2 -5.34 29.26 -5.41
CA THR A 2 -6.05 28.16 -6.10
C THR A 2 -5.87 26.89 -5.29
N ARG A 3 -6.98 26.23 -4.92
CA ARG A 3 -6.99 24.96 -4.21
C ARG A 3 -6.32 23.90 -5.10
N ARG A 4 -5.39 23.11 -4.54
CA ARG A 4 -4.76 22.01 -5.28
C ARG A 4 -5.77 20.92 -5.60
N PRO A 5 -5.63 20.20 -6.72
CA PRO A 5 -6.49 19.06 -7.00
C PRO A 5 -6.29 17.98 -5.92
N ILE A 6 -7.36 17.24 -5.61
CA ILE A 6 -7.31 16.16 -4.64
C ILE A 6 -6.89 14.87 -5.36
N SER A 7 -5.90 14.17 -4.79
CA SER A 7 -5.57 12.78 -5.13
C SER A 7 -6.03 11.85 -3.99
N VAL A 8 -6.86 10.87 -4.31
CA VAL A 8 -7.19 9.78 -3.40
C VAL A 8 -6.08 8.74 -3.49
N VAL A 9 -5.41 8.45 -2.38
CA VAL A 9 -4.29 7.49 -2.34
C VAL A 9 -4.68 6.28 -1.53
N LEU A 10 -4.68 5.10 -2.16
CA LEU A 10 -4.85 3.83 -1.47
C LEU A 10 -3.60 3.54 -0.62
N VAL A 11 -3.82 3.35 0.67
CA VAL A 11 -2.73 3.15 1.64
C VAL A 11 -2.92 1.85 2.43
N SER A 12 -1.80 1.21 2.77
CA SER A 12 -1.74 0.03 3.63
C SER A 12 -0.87 0.24 4.88
N GLY A 13 -0.20 1.39 4.99
CA GLY A 13 0.85 1.59 5.99
C GLY A 13 2.17 0.88 5.64
N GLY A 14 2.22 0.17 4.50
CA GLY A 14 3.45 -0.41 3.96
C GLY A 14 4.34 0.63 3.29
N LEU A 15 5.60 0.24 3.03
CA LEU A 15 6.65 1.08 2.45
C LEU A 15 6.20 1.78 1.16
N ASP A 16 5.72 1.01 0.19
CA ASP A 16 5.37 1.54 -1.13
C ASP A 16 4.25 2.59 -1.04
N SER A 17 3.25 2.34 -0.19
CA SER A 17 2.14 3.28 0.04
C SER A 17 2.59 4.55 0.80
N ALA A 18 3.58 4.45 1.67
CA ALA A 18 4.16 5.61 2.36
C ALA A 18 4.90 6.53 1.40
N VAL A 19 5.71 5.95 0.50
CA VAL A 19 6.39 6.71 -0.55
C VAL A 19 5.39 7.32 -1.52
N LEU A 20 4.31 6.59 -1.85
CA LEU A 20 3.24 7.10 -2.71
C LEU A 20 2.52 8.31 -2.09
N LEU A 21 2.26 8.30 -0.78
CA LEU A 21 1.72 9.46 -0.08
C LEU A 21 2.61 10.69 -0.24
N ALA A 22 3.91 10.55 0.01
CA ALA A 22 4.87 11.63 -0.12
C ALA A 22 4.97 12.13 -1.58
N HIS A 23 5.02 11.20 -2.54
CA HIS A 23 5.08 11.51 -3.97
C HIS A 23 3.86 12.30 -4.45
N GLU A 24 2.65 11.85 -4.14
CA GLU A 24 1.42 12.52 -4.52
C GLU A 24 1.28 13.89 -3.83
N ALA A 25 1.75 14.02 -2.59
CA ALA A 25 1.73 15.27 -1.82
C ALA A 25 2.56 16.41 -2.44
N VAL A 26 3.47 16.12 -3.36
CA VAL A 26 4.23 17.15 -4.08
C VAL A 26 3.29 18.03 -4.91
N ALA A 27 2.31 17.43 -5.59
CA ALA A 27 1.43 18.12 -6.55
C ALA A 27 -0.02 18.25 -6.10
N HIS A 28 -0.49 17.45 -5.15
CA HIS A 28 -1.90 17.32 -4.77
C HIS A 28 -2.13 17.58 -3.27
N ASP A 29 -3.37 17.91 -2.91
CA ASP A 29 -3.88 17.65 -1.57
C ASP A 29 -4.27 16.16 -1.52
N VAL A 30 -3.69 15.38 -0.61
CA VAL A 30 -3.83 13.93 -0.62
C VAL A 30 -4.88 13.48 0.38
N ARG A 31 -5.84 12.68 -0.08
CA ARG A 31 -6.80 11.96 0.78
C ARG A 31 -6.37 10.50 0.90
N PRO A 32 -5.74 10.11 2.03
CA PRO A 32 -5.42 8.71 2.27
C PRO A 32 -6.72 7.90 2.46
N VAL A 33 -6.78 6.73 1.82
CA VAL A 33 -7.90 5.78 1.96
C VAL A 33 -7.36 4.42 2.31
N TYR A 34 -7.77 3.90 3.46
CA TYR A 34 -7.51 2.53 3.91
C TYR A 34 -8.77 1.70 3.78
N VAL A 35 -8.68 0.55 3.12
CA VAL A 35 -9.81 -0.39 2.97
C VAL A 35 -9.57 -1.60 3.85
N ARG A 36 -10.40 -1.79 4.87
CA ARG A 36 -10.35 -2.98 5.74
C ARG A 36 -10.99 -4.16 5.01
N SER A 37 -10.19 -5.15 4.67
CA SER A 37 -10.61 -6.38 3.98
C SER A 37 -10.76 -7.59 4.92
N GLY A 38 -10.43 -7.42 6.20
CA GLY A 38 -10.50 -8.47 7.21
C GLY A 38 -9.23 -9.32 7.29
N LEU A 39 -8.09 -8.78 6.85
CA LEU A 39 -6.80 -9.47 6.90
C LEU A 39 -6.21 -9.45 8.31
N ALA A 40 -5.46 -10.49 8.67
CA ALA A 40 -4.99 -10.68 10.04
C ALA A 40 -4.06 -9.58 10.56
N TRP A 41 -3.33 -8.90 9.68
CA TRP A 41 -2.36 -7.86 10.04
C TRP A 41 -2.91 -6.41 10.00
N GLU A 42 -4.16 -6.21 9.60
CA GLU A 42 -4.76 -4.87 9.43
C GLU A 42 -4.71 -3.99 10.68
N GLY A 43 -4.83 -4.61 11.87
CA GLY A 43 -4.74 -3.86 13.12
C GLY A 43 -3.36 -3.21 13.31
N ALA A 44 -2.28 -3.90 12.95
CA ALA A 44 -0.93 -3.38 13.02
C ALA A 44 -0.67 -2.34 11.92
N GLU A 45 -1.15 -2.59 10.69
CA GLU A 45 -1.09 -1.60 9.59
C GLU A 45 -1.75 -0.28 9.98
N LEU A 46 -2.97 -0.32 10.54
CA LEU A 46 -3.70 0.89 10.93
C LEU A 46 -2.98 1.67 12.04
N ARG A 47 -2.40 0.99 13.04
CA ARG A 47 -1.61 1.67 14.08
C ARG A 47 -0.38 2.34 13.49
N MET A 48 0.34 1.65 12.61
CA MET A 48 1.52 2.21 11.95
C MET A 48 1.14 3.35 11.01
N LEU A 49 0.08 3.20 10.22
CA LEU A 49 -0.43 4.24 9.34
C LEU A 49 -0.84 5.50 10.10
N ALA A 50 -1.49 5.36 11.26
CA ALA A 50 -1.85 6.51 12.09
C ALA A 50 -0.62 7.32 12.54
N ARG A 51 0.49 6.66 12.86
CA ARG A 51 1.77 7.31 13.18
C ARG A 51 2.41 7.95 11.95
N LEU A 52 2.40 7.24 10.83
CA LEU A 52 2.97 7.71 9.56
C LEU A 52 2.31 9.01 9.08
N ILE A 53 0.98 9.07 9.03
CA ILE A 53 0.26 10.25 8.55
C ILE A 53 0.36 11.45 9.50
N ALA A 54 0.71 11.23 10.77
CA ALA A 54 0.98 12.29 11.75
C ALA A 54 2.41 12.82 11.65
N ALA A 55 3.30 12.18 10.89
CA ALA A 55 4.67 12.65 10.72
C ALA A 55 4.70 14.03 10.04
N PRO A 56 5.47 15.00 10.55
CA PRO A 56 5.46 16.39 10.06
C PRO A 56 5.72 16.52 8.56
N VAL A 57 6.57 15.68 8.00
CA VAL A 57 6.92 15.67 6.57
C VAL A 57 5.71 15.37 5.66
N LEU A 58 4.73 14.63 6.17
CA LEU A 58 3.52 14.25 5.42
C LEU A 58 2.30 15.09 5.81
N ALA A 59 2.12 15.37 7.10
CA ALA A 59 0.89 15.93 7.67
C ALA A 59 0.40 17.22 7.00
N ALA A 60 1.31 18.07 6.54
CA ALA A 60 0.98 19.39 5.97
C ALA A 60 0.14 19.32 4.67
N ARG A 61 0.13 18.18 3.99
CA ARG A 61 -0.55 17.97 2.70
C ARG A 61 -1.60 16.88 2.72
N LEU A 62 -1.76 16.21 3.85
CA LEU A 62 -2.73 15.13 3.99
C LEU A 62 -4.07 15.67 4.51
N LEU A 63 -5.13 15.30 3.82
CA LEU A 63 -6.48 15.37 4.35
C LEU A 63 -6.69 14.24 5.36
N PRO A 64 -7.73 14.29 6.19
CA PRO A 64 -8.02 13.22 7.15
C PRO A 64 -8.09 11.85 6.48
N LEU A 65 -7.49 10.83 7.15
CA LEU A 65 -7.57 9.44 6.75
C LEU A 65 -9.03 8.99 6.67
N THR A 66 -9.39 8.39 5.55
CA THR A 66 -10.69 7.74 5.36
C THR A 66 -10.50 6.24 5.48
N VAL A 67 -11.13 5.62 6.48
CA VAL A 67 -11.16 4.16 6.62
C VAL A 67 -12.52 3.67 6.18
N VAL A 68 -12.54 2.69 5.27
CA VAL A 68 -13.77 2.05 4.77
C VAL A 68 -13.68 0.53 4.92
N ASP A 69 -14.82 -0.11 5.09
CA ASP A 69 -14.89 -1.56 5.24
C ASP A 69 -15.30 -2.24 3.93
N LEU A 70 -14.58 -3.31 3.58
CA LEU A 70 -14.95 -4.27 2.55
C LEU A 70 -14.39 -5.65 2.94
N PRO A 71 -14.97 -6.29 3.99
CA PRO A 71 -14.46 -7.57 4.45
C PRO A 71 -14.59 -8.65 3.36
N MET A 72 -13.53 -9.43 3.18
CA MET A 72 -13.43 -10.52 2.19
C MET A 72 -13.44 -11.90 2.86
N ARG A 73 -13.80 -11.97 4.14
CA ARG A 73 -13.81 -13.22 4.92
C ARG A 73 -14.90 -14.20 4.49
N ASP A 74 -15.91 -13.72 3.82
CA ASP A 74 -17.00 -14.49 3.22
C ASP A 74 -16.62 -15.06 1.83
N VAL A 75 -15.56 -14.52 1.22
CA VAL A 75 -15.07 -14.93 -0.11
C VAL A 75 -13.83 -15.81 0.00
N TYR A 76 -12.86 -15.44 0.85
CA TYR A 76 -11.67 -16.27 1.10
C TYR A 76 -12.03 -17.45 2.02
N PRO A 77 -11.51 -18.66 1.75
CA PRO A 77 -11.74 -19.81 2.63
C PRO A 77 -11.36 -19.49 4.08
N PRO A 78 -12.05 -20.03 5.09
CA PRO A 78 -11.77 -19.76 6.51
C PRO A 78 -10.33 -20.08 6.94
N GLY A 79 -9.65 -21.03 6.27
CA GLY A 79 -8.24 -21.37 6.51
C GLY A 79 -7.26 -20.58 5.65
N HIS A 80 -7.69 -19.58 4.90
CA HIS A 80 -6.81 -18.80 4.04
C HIS A 80 -5.75 -18.07 4.87
N TRP A 81 -4.48 -18.19 4.49
CA TRP A 81 -3.33 -17.67 5.23
C TRP A 81 -3.46 -16.20 5.65
N ALA A 82 -4.02 -15.37 4.78
CA ALA A 82 -4.21 -13.95 5.04
C ALA A 82 -5.32 -13.64 6.07
N ILE A 83 -6.26 -14.58 6.27
CA ILE A 83 -7.34 -14.47 7.26
C ILE A 83 -6.90 -14.99 8.62
N VAL A 84 -6.18 -16.13 8.63
CA VAL A 84 -5.73 -16.77 9.88
C VAL A 84 -4.39 -16.24 10.41
N GLY A 85 -3.68 -15.40 9.62
CA GLY A 85 -2.42 -14.79 10.05
C GLY A 85 -1.21 -15.73 9.95
N GLN A 86 -1.27 -16.73 9.09
CA GLN A 86 -0.15 -17.63 8.79
C GLN A 86 0.60 -17.10 7.57
N ALA A 87 1.48 -16.14 7.78
CA ALA A 87 2.21 -15.53 6.66
C ALA A 87 3.01 -16.56 5.86
N PRO A 88 3.08 -16.40 4.53
CA PRO A 88 3.92 -17.23 3.66
C PRO A 88 5.38 -17.24 4.13
N ALA A 89 6.04 -18.40 3.98
CA ALA A 89 7.41 -18.62 4.40
C ALA A 89 8.39 -17.62 3.77
N TYR A 90 9.58 -17.49 4.35
CA TYR A 90 10.61 -16.51 3.97
C TYR A 90 10.94 -16.54 2.46
N ASP A 91 11.07 -17.74 1.90
CA ASP A 91 11.44 -17.92 0.49
C ASP A 91 10.24 -18.11 -0.47
N THR A 92 9.01 -17.86 -0.01
CA THR A 92 7.82 -17.96 -0.86
C THR A 92 7.92 -16.93 -2.01
N PRO A 93 7.71 -17.35 -3.27
CA PRO A 93 7.64 -16.47 -4.43
C PRO A 93 6.49 -15.46 -4.33
N ASP A 94 6.63 -14.32 -5.01
CA ASP A 94 5.61 -13.26 -4.94
C ASP A 94 4.27 -13.66 -5.58
N GLU A 95 4.27 -14.50 -6.60
CA GLU A 95 3.07 -15.03 -7.25
C GLU A 95 2.20 -15.86 -6.31
N ASP A 96 2.78 -16.49 -5.29
CA ASP A 96 2.06 -17.34 -4.32
C ASP A 96 1.40 -16.53 -3.19
N VAL A 97 1.66 -15.22 -3.12
CA VAL A 97 1.02 -14.33 -2.13
C VAL A 97 -0.16 -13.52 -2.72
N TYR A 98 -0.66 -13.94 -3.88
CA TYR A 98 -1.75 -13.26 -4.56
C TYR A 98 -3.06 -13.34 -3.76
N LEU A 99 -3.66 -12.20 -3.51
CA LEU A 99 -5.01 -12.05 -2.97
C LEU A 99 -5.97 -11.75 -4.12
N ILE A 100 -6.70 -12.75 -4.60
CA ILE A 100 -7.56 -12.67 -5.78
C ILE A 100 -8.54 -11.50 -5.66
N GLY A 101 -8.54 -10.62 -6.67
CA GLY A 101 -9.44 -9.47 -6.75
C GLY A 101 -9.12 -8.32 -5.78
N ARG A 102 -7.93 -8.32 -5.17
CA ARG A 102 -7.56 -7.29 -4.19
C ARG A 102 -7.63 -5.87 -4.78
N ASN A 103 -6.95 -5.61 -5.89
CA ASN A 103 -6.97 -4.28 -6.50
C ASN A 103 -8.34 -3.90 -7.04
N LEU A 104 -9.11 -4.87 -7.56
CA LEU A 104 -10.48 -4.65 -8.02
C LEU A 104 -11.36 -4.12 -6.87
N THR A 105 -11.33 -4.78 -5.73
CA THR A 105 -12.15 -4.42 -4.56
C THR A 105 -11.70 -3.12 -3.91
N LEU A 106 -10.38 -2.90 -3.79
CA LEU A 106 -9.81 -1.66 -3.27
C LEU A 106 -10.20 -0.45 -4.14
N LEU A 107 -10.08 -0.57 -5.46
CA LEU A 107 -10.42 0.48 -6.41
C LEU A 107 -11.92 0.77 -6.47
N ALA A 108 -12.78 -0.24 -6.32
CA ALA A 108 -14.22 -0.03 -6.25
C ALA A 108 -14.60 0.87 -5.06
N LYS A 109 -14.05 0.63 -3.88
CA LYS A 109 -14.27 1.48 -2.69
C LYS A 109 -13.65 2.87 -2.86
N ALA A 110 -12.40 2.94 -3.33
CA ALA A 110 -11.69 4.20 -3.56
C ALA A 110 -12.42 5.08 -4.59
N GLY A 111 -13.01 4.49 -5.63
CA GLY A 111 -13.80 5.20 -6.64
C GLY A 111 -14.99 5.93 -6.05
N VAL A 112 -15.75 5.27 -5.19
CA VAL A 112 -16.90 5.90 -4.50
C VAL A 112 -16.43 7.02 -3.57
N VAL A 113 -15.32 6.82 -2.84
CA VAL A 113 -14.73 7.87 -1.98
C VAL A 113 -14.27 9.06 -2.82
N ALA A 114 -13.62 8.82 -3.96
CA ALA A 114 -13.14 9.86 -4.86
C ALA A 114 -14.29 10.69 -5.43
N ALA A 115 -15.33 10.05 -5.95
CA ALA A 115 -16.51 10.74 -6.48
C ALA A 115 -17.19 11.61 -5.41
N ARG A 116 -17.34 11.11 -4.18
CA ARG A 116 -17.90 11.89 -3.06
C ARG A 116 -17.04 13.07 -2.62
N ALA A 117 -15.73 12.98 -2.84
CA ALA A 117 -14.77 14.05 -2.51
C ALA A 117 -14.49 15.00 -3.67
N ASP A 118 -15.19 14.84 -4.79
CA ASP A 118 -14.93 15.54 -6.07
C ASP A 118 -13.46 15.42 -6.53
N ALA A 119 -12.85 14.28 -6.21
CA ALA A 119 -11.49 13.95 -6.64
C ALA A 119 -11.55 13.14 -7.95
N ARG A 120 -10.69 13.50 -8.90
CA ARG A 120 -10.65 12.85 -10.22
C ARG A 120 -9.47 11.89 -10.39
N ARG A 121 -8.66 11.74 -9.35
CA ARG A 121 -7.45 10.90 -9.36
C ARG A 121 -7.48 9.94 -8.20
N ILE A 122 -7.22 8.66 -8.51
CA ILE A 122 -6.94 7.62 -7.53
C ILE A 122 -5.52 7.13 -7.80
N ALA A 123 -4.68 7.04 -6.78
CA ALA A 123 -3.33 6.53 -6.91
C ALA A 123 -3.13 5.27 -6.06
N LEU A 124 -2.42 4.29 -6.62
CA LEU A 124 -1.94 3.10 -5.94
C LEU A 124 -0.52 2.76 -6.45
N GLY A 125 0.22 1.98 -5.68
CA GLY A 125 1.65 1.74 -5.91
C GLY A 125 2.02 0.31 -6.31
N PRO A 126 1.46 -0.27 -7.40
CA PRO A 126 2.04 -1.49 -7.95
C PRO A 126 3.44 -1.18 -8.49
N LEU A 127 4.36 -2.15 -8.33
CA LEU A 127 5.75 -2.04 -8.77
C LEU A 127 5.97 -2.76 -10.11
N ALA A 128 7.12 -2.51 -10.71
CA ALA A 128 7.58 -3.26 -11.88
C ALA A 128 7.68 -4.77 -11.54
N GLY A 129 7.35 -5.61 -12.50
CA GLY A 129 7.39 -7.06 -12.32
C GLY A 129 6.26 -7.64 -11.47
N ASN A 130 5.26 -6.84 -11.07
CA ASN A 130 4.09 -7.35 -10.35
C ASN A 130 3.36 -8.40 -11.21
N PRO A 131 3.25 -9.68 -10.77
CA PRO A 131 2.72 -10.76 -11.59
C PRO A 131 1.18 -10.83 -11.62
N PHE A 132 0.49 -10.01 -10.84
CA PHE A 132 -0.94 -10.16 -10.63
C PHE A 132 -1.77 -9.58 -11.78
N PRO A 133 -2.82 -10.28 -12.25
CA PRO A 133 -3.64 -9.85 -13.38
C PRO A 133 -4.39 -8.53 -13.11
N ASP A 134 -4.71 -8.22 -11.84
CA ASP A 134 -5.34 -6.97 -11.42
C ASP A 134 -4.33 -5.83 -11.10
N ALA A 135 -3.08 -5.97 -11.59
CA ALA A 135 -2.04 -4.96 -11.48
C ALA A 135 -1.46 -4.53 -12.85
N THR A 136 -2.13 -4.89 -13.94
CA THR A 136 -1.69 -4.53 -15.31
C THR A 136 -2.20 -3.15 -15.74
N PRO A 137 -1.48 -2.43 -16.64
CA PRO A 137 -1.96 -1.16 -17.19
C PRO A 137 -3.32 -1.29 -17.88
N ALA A 138 -3.58 -2.41 -18.58
CA ALA A 138 -4.85 -2.68 -19.24
C ALA A 138 -6.00 -2.79 -18.21
N PHE A 139 -5.77 -3.49 -17.10
CA PHE A 139 -6.74 -3.58 -16.02
C PHE A 139 -7.06 -2.20 -15.43
N PHE A 140 -6.05 -1.39 -15.12
CA PHE A 140 -6.28 -0.06 -14.54
C PHE A 140 -7.03 0.88 -15.48
N THR A 141 -6.76 0.81 -16.79
CA THR A 141 -7.50 1.59 -17.80
C THR A 141 -8.97 1.17 -17.85
N ALA A 142 -9.25 -0.13 -17.93
CA ALA A 142 -10.62 -0.64 -17.95
C ALA A 142 -11.37 -0.33 -16.65
N MET A 143 -10.70 -0.44 -15.49
CA MET A 143 -11.28 -0.13 -14.19
C MET A 143 -11.61 1.36 -14.04
N ALA A 144 -10.72 2.25 -14.51
CA ALA A 144 -10.98 3.69 -14.52
C ALA A 144 -12.20 4.04 -15.37
N GLU A 145 -12.34 3.42 -16.54
CA GLU A 145 -13.50 3.60 -17.42
C GLU A 145 -14.78 3.09 -16.76
N ALA A 146 -14.78 1.90 -16.20
CA ALA A 146 -15.94 1.31 -15.53
C ALA A 146 -16.41 2.18 -14.34
N LEU A 147 -15.47 2.61 -13.49
CA LEU A 147 -15.78 3.52 -12.38
C LEU A 147 -16.32 4.85 -12.85
N SER A 148 -15.71 5.45 -13.88
CA SER A 148 -16.15 6.74 -14.40
C SER A 148 -17.58 6.69 -14.93
N ARG A 149 -17.92 5.62 -15.65
CA ARG A 149 -19.29 5.40 -16.17
C ARG A 149 -20.28 5.12 -15.05
N GLY A 150 -19.95 4.17 -14.14
CA GLY A 150 -20.86 3.76 -13.07
C GLY A 150 -21.14 4.84 -12.03
N LEU A 151 -20.19 5.77 -11.82
CA LEU A 151 -20.31 6.86 -10.86
C LEU A 151 -20.73 8.19 -11.50
N ALA A 152 -20.86 8.24 -12.83
CA ALA A 152 -21.08 9.50 -13.59
C ALA A 152 -20.07 10.60 -13.21
N HIS A 153 -18.82 10.21 -12.90
CA HIS A 153 -17.75 11.06 -12.42
C HIS A 153 -16.42 10.65 -13.07
N ALA A 154 -15.78 11.57 -13.78
CA ALA A 154 -14.52 11.27 -14.48
C ALA A 154 -13.41 10.92 -13.49
N LEU A 155 -12.86 9.71 -13.60
CA LEU A 155 -11.80 9.18 -12.75
C LEU A 155 -10.62 8.70 -13.59
N SER A 156 -9.42 8.95 -13.09
CA SER A 156 -8.18 8.34 -13.56
C SER A 156 -7.55 7.51 -12.46
N ILE A 157 -6.94 6.38 -12.83
CA ILE A 157 -6.16 5.55 -11.93
C ILE A 157 -4.68 5.74 -12.28
N ALA A 158 -3.90 6.21 -11.31
CA ALA A 158 -2.48 6.46 -11.47
C ALA A 158 -1.65 5.42 -10.74
N THR A 159 -0.64 4.92 -11.43
CA THR A 159 0.30 3.91 -10.91
C THR A 159 1.75 4.37 -11.13
N PRO A 160 2.18 5.45 -10.41
CA PRO A 160 3.45 6.12 -10.72
C PRO A 160 4.68 5.22 -10.52
N PHE A 161 4.55 4.10 -9.83
CA PHE A 161 5.64 3.17 -9.54
C PHE A 161 5.63 1.91 -10.42
N SER A 162 4.73 1.81 -11.39
CA SER A 162 4.57 0.60 -12.23
C SER A 162 5.80 0.22 -13.06
N THR A 163 6.75 1.13 -13.23
CA THR A 163 8.05 0.92 -13.92
C THR A 163 9.23 0.90 -12.97
N LEU A 164 9.02 1.07 -11.66
CA LEU A 164 10.07 1.12 -10.65
C LEU A 164 10.16 -0.21 -9.90
N HIS A 165 11.37 -0.67 -9.66
CA HIS A 165 11.67 -1.74 -8.72
C HIS A 165 11.64 -1.22 -7.28
N LYS A 166 11.55 -2.11 -6.30
CA LYS A 166 11.38 -1.74 -4.90
C LYS A 166 12.53 -0.89 -4.35
N HIS A 167 13.78 -1.20 -4.71
CA HIS A 167 14.93 -0.38 -4.32
C HIS A 167 14.82 1.07 -4.83
N GLN A 168 14.34 1.27 -6.06
CA GLN A 168 14.14 2.61 -6.62
C GLN A 168 13.03 3.39 -5.90
N VAL A 169 11.99 2.69 -5.42
CA VAL A 169 10.96 3.32 -4.58
C VAL A 169 11.54 3.70 -3.21
N ILE A 170 12.44 2.90 -2.64
CA ILE A 170 13.16 3.25 -1.39
C ILE A 170 14.03 4.48 -1.61
N GLU A 171 14.81 4.53 -2.69
CA GLU A 171 15.62 5.71 -3.04
C GLU A 171 14.76 6.97 -3.20
N LEU A 172 13.60 6.84 -3.87
CA LEU A 172 12.65 7.96 -4.01
C LEU A 172 12.12 8.39 -2.64
N GLY A 173 11.74 7.44 -1.79
CA GLY A 173 11.26 7.72 -0.44
C GLY A 173 12.31 8.41 0.43
N ALA A 174 13.59 8.00 0.33
CA ALA A 174 14.69 8.66 1.03
C ALA A 174 14.86 10.12 0.57
N ARG A 175 14.74 10.40 -0.75
CA ARG A 175 14.75 11.78 -1.27
C ARG A 175 13.56 12.63 -0.83
N LEU A 176 12.44 12.00 -0.47
CA LEU A 176 11.21 12.65 0.00
C LEU A 176 11.12 12.67 1.53
N ASP A 177 12.18 12.30 2.24
CA ASP A 177 12.26 12.24 3.71
C ASP A 177 11.15 11.36 4.33
N VAL A 178 10.76 10.26 3.66
CA VAL A 178 9.75 9.34 4.18
C VAL A 178 10.29 8.63 5.42
N PRO A 179 9.58 8.67 6.57
CA PRO A 179 10.01 8.01 7.80
C PRO A 179 9.76 6.50 7.71
N PHE A 180 10.71 5.76 7.14
CA PHE A 180 10.58 4.32 6.89
C PHE A 180 10.39 3.48 8.16
N GLU A 181 10.85 3.97 9.31
CA GLU A 181 10.61 3.36 10.64
C GLU A 181 9.11 3.36 11.02
N LEU A 182 8.30 4.19 10.36
CA LEU A 182 6.85 4.26 10.53
C LEU A 182 6.08 3.48 9.45
N THR A 183 6.74 2.52 8.80
CA THR A 183 6.11 1.67 7.76
C THR A 183 6.12 0.20 8.17
N LEU A 184 5.06 -0.55 7.80
CA LEU A 184 4.91 -1.97 8.12
C LEU A 184 4.66 -2.78 6.85
N SER A 185 5.64 -3.58 6.42
CA SER A 185 5.51 -4.49 5.26
C SER A 185 5.16 -5.93 5.65
N CYS A 186 5.10 -6.24 6.93
CA CYS A 186 4.97 -7.59 7.48
C CYS A 186 3.54 -8.11 7.42
N MET A 187 3.35 -9.38 7.04
CA MET A 187 2.06 -10.07 7.02
C MET A 187 1.77 -10.87 8.31
N GLN A 188 2.73 -10.92 9.25
CA GLN A 188 2.58 -11.55 10.57
C GLN A 188 3.34 -10.74 11.62
N PRO A 189 2.95 -9.47 11.85
CA PRO A 189 3.67 -8.61 12.77
C PRO A 189 3.54 -9.09 14.22
N ASP A 190 4.59 -8.86 15.01
CA ASP A 190 4.59 -9.03 16.46
C ASP A 190 4.41 -7.63 17.11
N GLY A 191 3.18 -7.30 17.47
CA GLY A 191 2.82 -5.93 17.83
C GLY A 191 2.98 -4.98 16.63
N ASP A 192 3.89 -4.01 16.75
CA ASP A 192 4.25 -3.07 15.69
C ASP A 192 5.60 -3.41 15.02
N ARG A 193 6.20 -4.57 15.37
CA ARG A 193 7.49 -5.02 14.82
C ARG A 193 7.27 -5.97 13.64
N HIS A 194 8.16 -5.93 12.69
CA HIS A 194 8.23 -6.92 11.63
C HIS A 194 8.58 -8.30 12.20
N CYS A 195 7.93 -9.39 11.76
CA CYS A 195 8.23 -10.73 12.27
C CYS A 195 9.67 -11.20 11.97
N GLY A 196 10.26 -10.74 10.88
CA GLY A 196 11.61 -11.07 10.44
C GLY A 196 11.72 -12.32 9.56
N VAL A 197 10.67 -13.13 9.46
CA VAL A 197 10.72 -14.48 8.86
C VAL A 197 9.66 -14.75 7.77
N CYS A 198 8.87 -13.76 7.37
CA CYS A 198 7.95 -13.90 6.23
C CYS A 198 8.59 -13.37 4.94
N SER A 199 8.01 -13.74 3.78
CA SER A 199 8.49 -13.31 2.47
C SER A 199 8.55 -11.78 2.32
N LYS A 200 7.61 -11.03 2.89
CA LYS A 200 7.63 -9.56 2.85
C LYS A 200 8.70 -8.92 3.74
N CYS A 201 9.13 -9.60 4.81
CA CYS A 201 10.31 -9.17 5.58
C CYS A 201 11.60 -9.41 4.79
N ARG A 202 11.70 -10.52 4.01
CA ARG A 202 12.80 -10.76 3.08
C ARG A 202 12.86 -9.65 2.02
N GLU A 203 11.77 -9.49 1.27
CA GLU A 203 11.67 -8.49 0.21
C GLU A 203 12.06 -7.09 0.69
N ARG A 204 11.65 -6.72 1.90
CA ARG A 204 12.01 -5.43 2.50
C ARG A 204 13.51 -5.31 2.74
N ARG A 205 14.13 -6.29 3.42
CA ARG A 205 15.58 -6.29 3.70
C ARG A 205 16.40 -6.26 2.42
N ASP A 206 16.07 -7.13 1.46
CA ASP A 206 16.78 -7.24 0.19
C ASP A 206 16.71 -5.89 -0.56
N ALA A 207 15.55 -5.25 -0.61
CA ALA A 207 15.38 -3.98 -1.30
C ALA A 207 16.09 -2.79 -0.62
N PHE A 208 16.15 -2.73 0.71
CA PHE A 208 16.94 -1.72 1.42
C PHE A 208 18.44 -1.91 1.18
N ALA A 209 18.92 -3.16 1.19
CA ALA A 209 20.31 -3.48 0.90
C ALA A 209 20.68 -3.08 -0.54
N GLU A 210 19.80 -3.38 -1.52
CA GLU A 210 19.98 -3.00 -2.92
C GLU A 210 19.96 -1.49 -3.13
N ALA A 211 19.10 -0.77 -2.41
CA ALA A 211 19.03 0.70 -2.45
C ALA A 211 20.23 1.39 -1.79
N GLY A 212 21.05 0.68 -1.02
CA GLY A 212 22.11 1.28 -0.21
C GLY A 212 21.59 2.22 0.90
N VAL A 213 20.34 2.07 1.30
CA VAL A 213 19.68 2.84 2.36
C VAL A 213 19.62 2.02 3.64
N LEU A 214 19.90 2.63 4.79
CA LEU A 214 19.83 1.94 6.08
C LEU A 214 18.39 1.48 6.35
N GLU A 215 18.20 0.20 6.62
CA GLU A 215 16.91 -0.37 7.02
C GLU A 215 16.61 -0.02 8.49
N PRO A 216 15.62 0.80 8.79
CA PRO A 216 15.37 1.28 10.15
C PRO A 216 14.43 0.38 10.95
N SER A 217 13.91 -0.70 10.37
CA SER A 217 12.88 -1.52 11.02
C SER A 217 13.41 -2.37 12.15
N VAL A 218 12.58 -2.49 13.19
CA VAL A 218 12.81 -3.45 14.27
C VAL A 218 12.16 -4.78 13.91
N TYR A 219 12.95 -5.85 13.87
CA TYR A 219 12.50 -7.21 13.63
C TYR A 219 12.38 -8.00 14.94
N ALA A 220 11.31 -8.78 15.07
CA ALA A 220 11.09 -9.62 16.25
C ALA A 220 12.01 -10.84 16.28
N ARG A 221 12.41 -11.33 15.09
CA ARG A 221 13.32 -12.48 14.93
C ARG A 221 14.40 -12.17 13.89
N PRO A 222 15.61 -12.76 14.01
CA PRO A 222 16.64 -12.65 12.99
C PRO A 222 16.15 -13.23 11.65
N SER A 223 16.85 -12.90 10.57
CA SER A 223 16.62 -13.52 9.26
C SER A 223 16.96 -15.02 9.31
N PRO A 224 16.18 -15.90 8.66
CA PRO A 224 16.58 -17.29 8.47
C PRO A 224 17.93 -17.48 7.76
N ARG A 225 18.43 -16.45 7.06
CA ARG A 225 19.76 -16.47 6.43
C ARG A 225 20.89 -16.11 7.38
N GLU A 226 20.57 -15.58 8.57
CA GLU A 226 21.52 -15.17 9.61
C GLU A 226 21.54 -16.16 10.80
N ALA A 227 20.65 -17.16 10.78
CA ALA A 227 20.53 -18.22 11.76
C ALA A 227 21.21 -19.49 11.25
#